data_7ffe042af17d90896d0c1fe9ed370128
#
_entry.id   7ffe042af17d90896d0c1fe9ed370128
#
_cell.length_a   1.000
_cell.length_b   1.000
_cell.length_c   1.000
_cell.angle_alpha   90.00
_cell.angle_beta   90.00
_cell.angle_gamma   90.00
#
_symmetry.space_group_name_H-M   'P 1'
#
loop_
_entity.id
_entity.type
_entity.pdbx_description
1 polymer ?
#
loop_
_entity_poly.entity_id
_entity_poly.type
_entity_poly.pdbx_seq_one_letter_code
_entity_poly.pdbx_strand_id
1 'polypeptide(L)'
;MAAEGDVRATRTVATGRAAIPDPRSSRSRVQQGQRTPAEWAPLRTHVPKTRATRRGRTALLVDLAEGGNWKPWTLTDAQVDTLSTKEVAKILDIRPARNRRSNASWELKAKRTVGAVRLGTGDGMVMVRIAPKVAVDRLLYLLAHAQQKRLRWQPDPVDAAVRHELFSAIAHAFTRAAERALRPGLLAGYRGREDTAMMLRGRLRAAAQLRRRPGLALPLEIAYDEHTTDIPENQLLLGAARRLARLPDMPPRLHTGLRQLDALLDGVTAPSPGAPVAAWTPTRLNARYVPALRLAEIVLRGASFEYTDGRPVSVDGLLLNMEKVFEDFLASALGTALERHAGGRSQPHPRTHHLDDRQEHQLLPDLVHRLQGADGGLHPAIVVDAKYQDGTTSSNLYQMLAYCTCFGLSEGHLVSAAGMENEGGIRVPVPGGAIRLYRHVLDLSLPYPELAARIDELAQVIAAARTTVPRARGGPGA
;
A
#
# COMPACT_ATOMS: atom_id res chain seq x y z
N MET A 1 32.97 -71.14 -25.64
CA MET A 1 33.43 -71.78 -24.43
C MET A 1 32.55 -71.18 -23.33
N ALA A 2 31.44 -71.85 -22.98
CA ALA A 2 31.27 -72.80 -21.87
C ALA A 2 31.18 -72.02 -20.56
N ALA A 3 30.27 -72.10 -19.66
CA ALA A 3 29.13 -72.99 -19.38
C ALA A 3 28.43 -72.36 -18.16
N GLU A 4 27.12 -72.30 -18.16
CA GLU A 4 26.21 -73.19 -17.37
C GLU A 4 26.29 -73.08 -15.84
N GLY A 5 25.15 -72.93 -15.21
CA GLY A 5 24.92 -73.11 -13.78
C GLY A 5 23.46 -72.72 -13.37
N ASP A 6 22.54 -73.60 -13.76
CA ASP A 6 21.15 -73.70 -13.38
C ASP A 6 21.01 -74.18 -11.92
N VAL A 7 20.09 -73.63 -11.09
CA VAL A 7 19.39 -74.35 -10.04
C VAL A 7 18.00 -73.77 -9.80
N ARG A 8 17.02 -74.58 -10.15
CA ARG A 8 15.59 -74.49 -9.79
C ARG A 8 15.31 -74.60 -8.29
N ALA A 9 14.33 -73.90 -7.82
CA ALA A 9 13.44 -74.40 -6.78
C ALA A 9 12.01 -73.86 -6.93
N THR A 10 11.15 -74.78 -7.26
CA THR A 10 9.71 -74.75 -7.27
C THR A 10 9.09 -74.65 -5.88
N ARG A 11 7.97 -73.90 -5.71
CA ARG A 11 6.75 -74.29 -4.95
C ARG A 11 5.70 -73.21 -5.01
N THR A 12 4.61 -73.51 -5.64
CA THR A 12 3.27 -73.96 -5.22
C THR A 12 2.25 -72.80 -5.10
N VAL A 13 1.31 -72.89 -5.98
CA VAL A 13 0.04 -72.17 -6.18
C VAL A 13 -0.84 -72.20 -4.93
N ALA A 14 -1.44 -71.06 -4.59
CA ALA A 14 -2.70 -71.01 -3.87
C ALA A 14 -3.64 -69.98 -4.55
N THR A 15 -4.63 -70.51 -5.20
CA THR A 15 -5.75 -69.82 -5.80
C THR A 15 -6.67 -69.25 -4.71
N GLY A 16 -6.82 -67.96 -4.64
CA GLY A 16 -7.86 -67.27 -3.88
C GLY A 16 -8.61 -66.30 -4.76
N ARG A 17 -9.75 -66.71 -5.27
CA ARG A 17 -10.76 -65.83 -5.92
C ARG A 17 -11.23 -64.81 -4.89
N ALA A 18 -10.90 -63.55 -5.02
CA ALA A 18 -11.55 -62.44 -4.35
C ALA A 18 -12.51 -61.76 -5.33
N ALA A 19 -13.77 -61.65 -4.92
CA ALA A 19 -14.89 -61.10 -5.65
C ALA A 19 -14.70 -59.61 -5.92
N ILE A 20 -15.12 -59.21 -7.11
CA ILE A 20 -15.23 -57.80 -7.54
C ILE A 20 -16.44 -57.19 -6.82
N PRO A 21 -16.32 -56.13 -6.04
CA PRO A 21 -17.47 -55.42 -5.48
C PRO A 21 -18.15 -54.51 -6.52
N ASP A 22 -19.47 -54.57 -6.55
CA ASP A 22 -20.44 -53.80 -7.30
C ASP A 22 -20.23 -52.26 -7.14
N PRO A 23 -20.19 -51.44 -8.21
CA PRO A 23 -19.98 -50.00 -8.13
C PRO A 23 -21.25 -49.18 -7.78
N ARG A 24 -22.26 -49.72 -7.13
CA ARG A 24 -23.52 -49.01 -6.86
C ARG A 24 -23.89 -48.74 -5.39
N SER A 25 -22.99 -48.82 -4.46
CA SER A 25 -23.31 -48.49 -3.05
C SER A 25 -22.19 -47.82 -2.30
N SER A 26 -21.96 -46.53 -2.56
CA SER A 26 -21.45 -45.60 -1.55
C SER A 26 -21.68 -44.16 -2.02
N ARG A 27 -22.92 -43.68 -1.94
CA ARG A 27 -23.19 -42.26 -1.79
C ARG A 27 -22.82 -41.88 -0.34
N SER A 28 -21.55 -41.71 -0.05
CA SER A 28 -21.13 -40.95 1.10
C SER A 28 -21.37 -39.45 0.81
N ARG A 29 -22.34 -38.88 1.53
CA ARG A 29 -22.56 -37.44 1.66
C ARG A 29 -21.22 -36.82 2.03
N VAL A 30 -20.55 -36.17 1.08
CA VAL A 30 -19.62 -35.13 1.37
C VAL A 30 -20.50 -33.98 1.90
N GLN A 31 -20.57 -33.86 3.22
CA GLN A 31 -20.99 -32.63 3.86
C GLN A 31 -20.02 -31.57 3.38
N GLN A 32 -20.46 -30.72 2.46
CA GLN A 32 -19.90 -29.41 2.27
C GLN A 32 -20.07 -28.68 3.59
N GLY A 33 -19.05 -28.75 4.40
CA GLY A 33 -18.88 -27.84 5.52
C GLY A 33 -18.75 -26.43 4.93
N GLN A 34 -19.84 -25.69 4.92
CA GLN A 34 -19.80 -24.25 4.86
C GLN A 34 -18.89 -23.82 6.02
N ARG A 35 -17.65 -23.54 5.71
CA ARG A 35 -16.77 -22.78 6.61
C ARG A 35 -17.37 -21.38 6.63
N THR A 36 -18.17 -21.12 7.62
CA THR A 36 -18.46 -19.74 8.04
C THR A 36 -17.13 -19.01 8.18
N PRO A 37 -17.05 -17.73 7.75
CA PRO A 37 -15.87 -16.91 7.97
C PRO A 37 -15.51 -17.03 9.46
N ALA A 38 -14.27 -17.38 9.75
CA ALA A 38 -13.78 -17.51 11.11
C ALA A 38 -14.22 -16.25 11.87
N GLU A 39 -15.13 -16.42 12.83
CA GLU A 39 -15.49 -15.38 13.77
C GLU A 39 -14.19 -14.88 14.38
N TRP A 40 -13.86 -13.64 14.09
CA TRP A 40 -12.77 -12.93 14.71
C TRP A 40 -13.05 -12.95 16.21
N ALA A 41 -12.36 -13.80 16.94
CA ALA A 41 -12.46 -13.85 18.38
C ALA A 41 -12.23 -12.42 18.89
N PRO A 42 -13.20 -11.81 19.59
CA PRO A 42 -13.04 -10.46 20.08
C PRO A 42 -11.86 -10.50 21.04
N LEU A 43 -10.81 -9.72 20.70
CA LEU A 43 -9.75 -9.41 21.65
C LEU A 43 -10.43 -8.99 22.94
N ARG A 44 -10.11 -9.70 24.02
CA ARG A 44 -10.70 -9.50 25.36
C ARG A 44 -10.90 -8.03 25.64
N THR A 45 -12.12 -7.67 26.01
CA THR A 45 -12.51 -6.31 26.44
C THR A 45 -11.51 -5.82 27.48
N HIS A 46 -10.55 -5.02 27.03
CA HIS A 46 -9.62 -4.35 27.93
C HIS A 46 -10.26 -3.06 28.41
N VAL A 47 -10.48 -2.98 29.71
CA VAL A 47 -10.75 -1.74 30.43
C VAL A 47 -9.71 -0.71 30.00
N PRO A 48 -10.06 0.54 29.65
CA PRO A 48 -9.12 1.54 29.19
C PRO A 48 -8.02 1.75 30.23
N LYS A 49 -6.80 1.33 29.91
CA LYS A 49 -5.63 1.60 30.76
C LYS A 49 -5.12 3.00 30.45
N THR A 50 -5.30 3.90 31.38
CA THR A 50 -4.60 5.18 31.38
C THR A 50 -3.11 4.95 31.64
N ARG A 51 -2.24 5.40 30.75
CA ARG A 51 -0.78 5.28 30.89
C ARG A 51 -0.17 6.65 31.13
N ALA A 52 0.56 6.82 32.22
CA ALA A 52 1.25 8.06 32.56
C ALA A 52 2.33 8.40 31.54
N THR A 53 2.34 9.61 31.00
CA THR A 53 3.47 10.16 30.24
C THR A 53 4.56 10.65 31.19
N ARG A 54 5.81 10.76 30.71
CA ARG A 54 6.99 11.18 31.49
C ARG A 54 6.88 12.52 32.25
N ARG A 55 5.74 13.24 32.15
CA ARG A 55 5.44 14.50 32.86
C ARG A 55 4.14 14.43 33.70
N GLY A 56 3.72 13.23 34.14
CA GLY A 56 2.61 13.12 35.12
C GLY A 56 1.21 13.45 34.59
N ARG A 57 1.01 13.71 33.28
CA ARG A 57 -0.31 13.87 32.66
C ARG A 57 -0.71 12.57 31.96
N THR A 58 -1.90 12.09 32.27
CA THR A 58 -2.45 10.83 31.75
C THR A 58 -3.10 11.10 30.40
N ALA A 59 -2.45 10.69 29.30
CA ALA A 59 -3.09 10.74 27.98
C ALA A 59 -4.16 9.64 27.89
N LEU A 60 -5.32 9.97 27.32
CA LEU A 60 -6.33 8.97 26.98
C LEU A 60 -5.79 8.08 25.84
N LEU A 61 -5.80 6.76 26.06
CA LEU A 61 -5.47 5.78 25.01
C LEU A 61 -6.76 5.21 24.44
N VAL A 62 -6.98 5.42 23.14
CA VAL A 62 -8.12 4.94 22.37
C VAL A 62 -7.66 3.82 21.46
N ASP A 63 -8.08 2.58 21.74
CA ASP A 63 -7.77 1.40 20.92
C ASP A 63 -9.00 1.01 20.08
N LEU A 64 -8.86 1.09 18.76
CA LEU A 64 -9.89 0.78 17.78
C LEU A 64 -9.40 -0.32 16.81
N ALA A 65 -10.35 -0.98 16.15
CA ALA A 65 -10.06 -1.83 15.00
C ALA A 65 -10.47 -1.09 13.72
N GLU A 66 -9.71 -1.27 12.67
CA GLU A 66 -9.99 -0.73 11.34
C GLU A 66 -11.40 -1.09 10.87
N GLY A 67 -12.22 -0.08 10.52
CA GLY A 67 -13.60 -0.28 10.07
C GLY A 67 -14.49 -1.04 11.05
N GLY A 68 -14.06 -1.17 12.32
CA GLY A 68 -14.79 -1.88 13.37
C GLY A 68 -16.10 -1.20 13.77
N ASN A 69 -16.79 -1.77 14.77
CA ASN A 69 -18.02 -1.22 15.29
C ASN A 69 -17.77 0.02 16.17
N TRP A 70 -18.81 0.79 16.39
CA TRP A 70 -18.80 1.89 17.33
C TRP A 70 -18.45 1.40 18.74
N LYS A 71 -17.48 2.04 19.40
CA LYS A 71 -17.06 1.73 20.76
C LYS A 71 -17.31 2.92 21.69
N PRO A 72 -17.87 2.69 22.89
CA PRO A 72 -18.13 3.75 23.86
C PRO A 72 -16.84 4.20 24.57
N TRP A 73 -16.74 5.53 24.79
CA TRP A 73 -15.64 6.18 25.50
C TRP A 73 -16.16 7.31 26.38
N THR A 74 -15.47 7.55 27.48
CA THR A 74 -15.69 8.76 28.30
C THR A 74 -14.64 9.78 27.91
N LEU A 75 -15.07 10.93 27.37
CA LEU A 75 -14.22 11.98 26.85
C LEU A 75 -14.49 13.29 27.61
N THR A 76 -13.44 14.10 27.82
CA THR A 76 -13.57 15.50 28.24
C THR A 76 -13.92 16.38 27.04
N ASP A 77 -14.44 17.58 27.28
CA ASP A 77 -14.77 18.53 26.20
C ASP A 77 -13.54 18.85 25.35
N ALA A 78 -12.37 19.06 25.96
CA ALA A 78 -11.11 19.29 25.26
C ALA A 78 -10.68 18.11 24.35
N GLN A 79 -10.96 16.87 24.77
CA GLN A 79 -10.71 15.68 23.95
C GLN A 79 -11.72 15.56 22.80
N VAL A 80 -12.98 15.93 23.04
CA VAL A 80 -14.01 15.98 22.00
C VAL A 80 -13.65 17.01 20.94
N ASP A 81 -13.22 18.21 21.33
CA ASP A 81 -12.77 19.25 20.42
C ASP A 81 -11.60 18.77 19.56
N THR A 82 -10.61 18.11 20.17
CA THR A 82 -9.47 17.52 19.46
C THR A 82 -9.94 16.47 18.43
N LEU A 83 -10.84 15.56 18.83
CA LEU A 83 -11.31 14.46 17.98
C LEU A 83 -12.33 14.89 16.91
N SER A 84 -12.94 16.07 17.04
CA SER A 84 -13.93 16.62 16.11
C SER A 84 -13.34 17.47 15.00
N THR A 85 -12.00 17.58 14.92
CA THR A 85 -11.34 18.33 13.86
C THR A 85 -11.50 17.69 12.47
N LYS A 86 -11.46 18.48 11.40
CA LYS A 86 -11.59 17.97 10.01
C LYS A 86 -10.52 16.93 9.65
N GLU A 87 -9.33 17.07 10.20
CA GLU A 87 -8.21 16.15 10.00
C GLU A 87 -8.51 14.80 10.65
N VAL A 88 -8.99 14.80 11.88
CA VAL A 88 -9.34 13.58 12.61
C VAL A 88 -10.56 12.91 12.00
N ALA A 89 -11.50 13.67 11.44
CA ALA A 89 -12.65 13.13 10.71
C ALA A 89 -12.27 12.29 9.47
N LYS A 90 -11.04 12.40 8.97
CA LYS A 90 -10.51 11.51 7.91
C LYS A 90 -10.12 10.13 8.46
N ILE A 91 -9.87 10.02 9.75
CA ILE A 91 -9.33 8.83 10.42
C ILE A 91 -10.42 8.05 11.14
N LEU A 92 -11.28 8.76 11.86
CA LEU A 92 -12.35 8.19 12.68
C LEU A 92 -13.60 9.07 12.67
N ASP A 93 -14.72 8.45 13.01
CA ASP A 93 -15.98 9.11 13.26
C ASP A 93 -16.24 9.17 14.75
N ILE A 94 -16.80 10.29 15.21
CA ILE A 94 -17.20 10.54 16.60
C ILE A 94 -18.68 10.93 16.64
N ARG A 95 -19.41 10.40 17.61
CA ARG A 95 -20.80 10.79 17.88
C ARG A 95 -21.12 10.66 19.36
N PRO A 96 -22.15 11.38 19.87
CA PRO A 96 -22.71 11.14 21.19
C PRO A 96 -23.22 9.71 21.33
N ALA A 97 -22.97 9.07 22.48
CA ALA A 97 -23.48 7.72 22.73
C ALA A 97 -25.02 7.68 22.73
N ARG A 98 -25.59 6.64 22.09
CA ARG A 98 -27.05 6.48 22.00
C ARG A 98 -27.75 6.38 23.39
N ASN A 99 -27.06 5.76 24.35
CA ASN A 99 -27.52 5.66 25.74
C ASN A 99 -26.68 6.59 26.62
N ARG A 100 -26.95 7.88 26.58
CA ARG A 100 -26.26 8.88 27.40
C ARG A 100 -26.54 8.67 28.87
N ARG A 101 -25.62 8.08 29.62
CA ARG A 101 -25.62 8.09 31.08
C ARG A 101 -24.98 9.36 31.65
N SER A 102 -24.19 10.06 30.85
CA SER A 102 -23.58 11.35 31.18
C SER A 102 -23.28 12.13 29.86
N ASN A 103 -23.07 13.45 29.94
CA ASN A 103 -22.66 14.28 28.81
C ASN A 103 -21.27 13.91 28.29
N ALA A 104 -20.47 13.18 29.06
CA ALA A 104 -19.13 12.72 28.69
C ALA A 104 -19.10 11.39 27.89
N SER A 105 -20.27 10.78 27.61
CA SER A 105 -20.36 9.49 26.90
C SER A 105 -20.39 9.69 25.39
N TRP A 106 -19.37 9.21 24.70
CA TRP A 106 -19.18 9.31 23.25
C TRP A 106 -18.93 7.95 22.64
N GLU A 107 -19.19 7.80 21.36
CA GLU A 107 -18.87 6.60 20.60
C GLU A 107 -17.88 6.97 19.47
N LEU A 108 -16.85 6.16 19.32
CA LEU A 108 -15.81 6.31 18.30
C LEU A 108 -15.80 5.09 17.36
N LYS A 109 -15.56 5.34 16.09
CA LYS A 109 -15.40 4.30 15.06
C LYS A 109 -14.24 4.66 14.14
N ALA A 110 -13.26 3.78 14.00
CA ALA A 110 -12.19 3.96 13.03
C ALA A 110 -12.70 3.77 11.61
N LYS A 111 -12.16 4.56 10.69
CA LYS A 111 -12.33 4.39 9.24
C LYS A 111 -11.36 3.33 8.71
N ARG A 112 -11.06 3.34 7.41
CA ARG A 112 -10.12 2.41 6.74
C ARG A 112 -8.68 2.90 6.86
N THR A 113 -8.30 3.24 8.08
CA THR A 113 -6.98 3.75 8.44
C THR A 113 -6.42 2.89 9.55
N VAL A 114 -5.14 2.55 9.47
CA VAL A 114 -4.43 1.76 10.47
C VAL A 114 -3.21 2.50 10.97
N GLY A 115 -2.86 2.27 12.23
CA GLY A 115 -1.67 2.87 12.81
C GLY A 115 -1.88 3.45 14.21
N ALA A 116 -0.98 4.36 14.63
CA ALA A 116 -1.12 5.09 15.88
C ALA A 116 -0.74 6.55 15.71
N VAL A 117 -1.47 7.40 16.41
CA VAL A 117 -1.30 8.84 16.33
C VAL A 117 -1.57 9.48 17.69
N ARG A 118 -0.76 10.46 18.04
CA ARG A 118 -1.01 11.35 19.15
C ARG A 118 -1.66 12.63 18.62
N LEU A 119 -2.81 12.96 19.14
CA LEU A 119 -3.62 14.11 18.73
C LEU A 119 -3.74 15.10 19.87
N GLY A 120 -3.70 16.39 19.57
CA GLY A 120 -3.85 17.46 20.52
C GLY A 120 -2.68 17.65 21.49
N THR A 121 -2.86 18.60 22.41
CA THR A 121 -1.88 18.96 23.44
C THR A 121 -2.58 19.19 24.78
N GLY A 122 -1.85 19.15 25.89
CA GLY A 122 -2.40 19.41 27.21
C GLY A 122 -3.50 18.44 27.60
N ASP A 123 -4.62 18.95 28.08
CA ASP A 123 -5.76 18.16 28.60
C ASP A 123 -6.61 17.56 27.45
N GLY A 124 -6.47 18.07 26.23
CA GLY A 124 -7.10 17.52 25.03
C GLY A 124 -6.26 16.42 24.36
N MET A 125 -5.14 15.98 24.94
CA MET A 125 -4.28 14.98 24.33
C MET A 125 -4.92 13.60 24.34
N VAL A 126 -5.00 13.00 23.13
CA VAL A 126 -5.52 11.65 22.90
C VAL A 126 -4.51 10.87 22.08
N MET A 127 -4.20 9.65 22.50
CA MET A 127 -3.46 8.68 21.69
C MET A 127 -4.45 7.71 21.06
N VAL A 128 -4.54 7.71 19.75
CA VAL A 128 -5.40 6.79 19.00
C VAL A 128 -4.54 5.70 18.38
N ARG A 129 -4.92 4.44 18.60
CA ARG A 129 -4.36 3.27 17.94
C ARG A 129 -5.45 2.58 17.13
N ILE A 130 -5.16 2.25 15.89
CA ILE A 130 -6.08 1.55 15.00
C ILE A 130 -5.37 0.29 14.50
N ALA A 131 -5.85 -0.86 14.97
CA ALA A 131 -5.30 -2.15 14.56
C ALA A 131 -5.82 -2.54 13.17
N PRO A 132 -4.96 -3.06 12.26
CA PRO A 132 -5.37 -3.51 10.94
C PRO A 132 -6.25 -4.76 11.03
N LYS A 133 -7.17 -4.93 10.08
CA LYS A 133 -7.90 -6.19 9.87
C LYS A 133 -7.00 -7.28 9.31
N VAL A 134 -6.05 -6.89 8.49
CA VAL A 134 -5.07 -7.79 7.86
C VAL A 134 -3.90 -7.99 8.81
N ALA A 135 -3.33 -9.19 8.86
CA ALA A 135 -2.14 -9.45 9.67
C ALA A 135 -0.98 -8.54 9.24
N VAL A 136 -0.15 -8.12 10.21
CA VAL A 136 0.90 -7.11 9.99
C VAL A 136 1.91 -7.54 8.93
N ASP A 137 2.28 -8.81 8.89
CA ASP A 137 3.16 -9.39 7.86
C ASP A 137 2.55 -9.27 6.45
N ARG A 138 1.23 -9.43 6.32
CA ARG A 138 0.50 -9.21 5.07
C ARG A 138 0.50 -7.74 4.68
N LEU A 139 0.25 -6.86 5.63
CA LEU A 139 0.28 -5.42 5.37
C LEU A 139 1.66 -4.98 4.88
N LEU A 140 2.74 -5.47 5.47
CA LEU A 140 4.10 -5.21 5.00
C LEU A 140 4.33 -5.74 3.58
N TYR A 141 3.78 -6.91 3.25
CA TYR A 141 3.83 -7.44 1.89
C TYR A 141 3.08 -6.56 0.89
N LEU A 142 1.85 -6.15 1.20
CA LEU A 142 1.07 -5.23 0.37
C LEU A 142 1.84 -3.93 0.13
N LEU A 143 2.39 -3.33 1.18
CA LEU A 143 3.19 -2.11 1.10
C LEU A 143 4.45 -2.28 0.24
N ALA A 144 5.13 -3.41 0.37
CA ALA A 144 6.31 -3.71 -0.42
C ALA A 144 5.99 -3.85 -1.91
N HIS A 145 4.88 -4.49 -2.26
CA HIS A 145 4.46 -4.70 -3.65
C HIS A 145 3.80 -3.48 -4.27
N ALA A 146 3.08 -2.68 -3.51
CA ALA A 146 2.47 -1.42 -3.96
C ALA A 146 3.49 -0.48 -4.63
N GLN A 147 4.76 -0.61 -4.28
CA GLN A 147 5.82 0.28 -4.74
C GLN A 147 6.81 -0.36 -5.74
N GLN A 148 6.58 -1.63 -6.16
CA GLN A 148 7.61 -2.36 -6.91
C GLN A 148 7.14 -2.87 -8.27
N LYS A 149 7.83 -2.45 -9.32
CA LYS A 149 7.79 -3.14 -10.62
C LYS A 149 8.70 -4.39 -10.71
N ARG A 150 9.67 -4.64 -9.83
CA ARG A 150 10.68 -5.72 -9.99
C ARG A 150 11.50 -6.11 -8.77
N LEU A 151 11.01 -6.13 -7.53
CA LEU A 151 11.85 -6.63 -6.42
C LEU A 151 11.28 -7.92 -5.81
N ARG A 152 12.13 -8.96 -5.75
CA ARG A 152 11.87 -10.15 -4.93
C ARG A 152 12.00 -9.74 -3.46
N TRP A 153 10.87 -9.48 -2.81
CA TRP A 153 10.82 -9.38 -1.37
C TRP A 153 10.96 -10.79 -0.80
N GLN A 154 12.05 -11.05 -0.08
CA GLN A 154 12.11 -12.18 0.83
C GLN A 154 11.77 -11.63 2.21
N PRO A 155 10.63 -12.01 2.80
CA PRO A 155 10.36 -11.66 4.19
C PRO A 155 11.35 -12.41 5.06
N ASP A 156 12.29 -11.70 5.68
CA ASP A 156 13.01 -12.26 6.81
C ASP A 156 11.96 -12.59 7.89
N PRO A 157 12.03 -13.75 8.56
CA PRO A 157 11.10 -14.10 9.61
C PRO A 157 11.12 -13.02 10.68
N VAL A 158 10.05 -12.25 10.76
CA VAL A 158 9.81 -11.31 11.86
C VAL A 158 9.43 -12.14 13.07
N ASP A 159 10.17 -11.98 14.16
CA ASP A 159 9.96 -12.71 15.40
C ASP A 159 8.48 -12.67 15.82
N ALA A 160 7.91 -13.82 16.20
CA ALA A 160 6.48 -13.98 16.49
C ALA A 160 5.97 -13.00 17.57
N ALA A 161 6.84 -12.53 18.46
CA ALA A 161 6.53 -11.54 19.49
C ALA A 161 6.28 -10.12 18.93
N VAL A 162 6.81 -9.81 17.74
CA VAL A 162 6.68 -8.47 17.09
C VAL A 162 5.38 -8.35 16.26
N ARG A 163 4.64 -9.46 16.09
CA ARG A 163 3.44 -9.53 15.24
C ARG A 163 2.26 -8.67 15.71
N HIS A 164 2.29 -8.13 16.93
CA HIS A 164 1.16 -7.37 17.48
C HIS A 164 1.26 -5.86 17.30
N GLU A 165 2.40 -5.34 16.83
CA GLU A 165 2.59 -3.89 16.68
C GLU A 165 3.13 -3.53 15.29
N LEU A 166 2.26 -3.00 14.45
CA LEU A 166 2.55 -2.57 13.08
C LEU A 166 3.81 -1.70 12.99
N PHE A 167 3.98 -0.75 13.92
CA PHE A 167 5.12 0.17 13.90
C PHE A 167 6.44 -0.49 14.20
N SER A 168 6.44 -1.40 15.17
CA SER A 168 7.64 -2.18 15.51
C SER A 168 8.08 -3.03 14.31
N ALA A 169 7.12 -3.61 13.56
CA ALA A 169 7.41 -4.37 12.36
C ALA A 169 7.96 -3.49 11.22
N ILE A 170 7.35 -2.33 10.96
CA ILE A 170 7.84 -1.37 9.96
C ILE A 170 9.23 -0.85 10.34
N ALA A 171 9.43 -0.46 11.61
CA ALA A 171 10.70 0.02 12.11
C ALA A 171 11.79 -1.04 12.02
N HIS A 172 11.50 -2.29 12.36
CA HIS A 172 12.42 -3.42 12.24
C HIS A 172 12.82 -3.67 10.78
N ALA A 173 11.83 -3.76 9.87
CA ALA A 173 12.08 -3.95 8.45
C ALA A 173 12.91 -2.80 7.86
N PHE A 174 12.58 -1.55 8.21
CA PHE A 174 13.30 -0.36 7.78
C PHE A 174 14.74 -0.35 8.30
N THR A 175 14.94 -0.56 9.62
CA THR A 175 16.27 -0.55 10.23
C THR A 175 17.17 -1.58 9.56
N ARG A 176 16.71 -2.82 9.39
CA ARG A 176 17.49 -3.88 8.71
C ARG A 176 17.80 -3.56 7.25
N ALA A 177 16.83 -3.00 6.51
CA ALA A 177 17.05 -2.62 5.12
C ALA A 177 18.05 -1.46 5.00
N ALA A 178 17.94 -0.45 5.89
CA ALA A 178 18.85 0.69 5.93
C ALA A 178 20.27 0.28 6.36
N GLU A 179 20.43 -0.55 7.38
CA GLU A 179 21.73 -1.10 7.79
C GLU A 179 22.43 -1.85 6.65
N ARG A 180 21.68 -2.70 5.91
CA ARG A 180 22.23 -3.39 4.72
C ARG A 180 22.65 -2.41 3.64
N ALA A 181 21.84 -1.38 3.38
CA ALA A 181 22.12 -0.36 2.38
C ALA A 181 23.37 0.47 2.73
N LEU A 182 23.55 0.81 4.01
CA LEU A 182 24.62 1.67 4.49
C LEU A 182 25.92 0.92 4.83
N ARG A 183 25.90 -0.41 4.94
CA ARG A 183 27.09 -1.22 5.28
C ARG A 183 28.31 -0.94 4.40
N PRO A 184 28.20 -0.75 3.06
CA PRO A 184 29.35 -0.39 2.20
C PRO A 184 29.72 1.10 2.23
N GLY A 185 29.12 1.90 3.11
CA GLY A 185 29.26 3.37 3.19
C GLY A 185 28.08 4.12 2.60
N LEU A 186 28.03 5.43 2.82
CA LEU A 186 27.00 6.31 2.29
C LEU A 186 27.10 6.43 0.78
N LEU A 187 25.95 6.49 0.12
CA LEU A 187 25.88 6.87 -1.28
C LEU A 187 26.20 8.37 -1.40
N ALA A 188 27.10 8.72 -2.29
CA ALA A 188 27.38 10.10 -2.64
C ALA A 188 26.95 10.38 -4.07
N GLY A 189 26.61 11.63 -4.35
CA GLY A 189 26.18 12.09 -5.66
C GLY A 189 26.53 13.55 -5.87
N TYR A 190 26.26 14.02 -7.08
CA TYR A 190 26.47 15.42 -7.44
C TYR A 190 25.20 16.23 -7.18
N ARG A 191 25.36 17.35 -6.48
CA ARG A 191 24.29 18.30 -6.18
C ARG A 191 24.67 19.67 -6.71
N GLY A 192 23.84 20.23 -7.58
CA GLY A 192 24.02 21.60 -8.06
C GLY A 192 23.89 22.59 -6.90
N ARG A 193 24.89 23.41 -6.69
CA ARG A 193 24.95 24.44 -5.66
C ARG A 193 25.13 25.81 -6.26
N GLU A 194 24.39 26.76 -5.76
CA GLU A 194 24.56 28.18 -6.07
C GLU A 194 25.19 28.87 -4.88
N ASP A 195 26.26 29.63 -5.12
CA ASP A 195 27.01 30.27 -4.06
C ASP A 195 27.53 31.63 -4.50
N THR A 196 28.01 32.40 -3.52
CA THR A 196 28.68 33.67 -3.72
C THR A 196 30.12 33.53 -3.23
N ALA A 197 31.10 33.61 -4.14
CA ALA A 197 32.49 33.34 -3.81
C ALA A 197 33.47 34.41 -4.37
N MET A 198 34.62 34.54 -3.72
CA MET A 198 35.71 35.43 -4.19
C MET A 198 36.49 34.86 -5.37
N MET A 199 36.35 33.55 -5.66
CA MET A 199 36.98 32.87 -6.77
C MET A 199 35.95 32.13 -7.60
N LEU A 200 36.19 32.05 -8.91
CA LEU A 200 35.34 31.28 -9.82
C LEU A 200 35.52 29.77 -9.60
N ARG A 201 34.44 29.12 -9.19
CA ARG A 201 34.33 27.67 -9.13
C ARG A 201 33.08 27.26 -9.93
N GLY A 202 33.22 26.36 -10.88
CA GLY A 202 32.13 25.99 -11.78
C GLY A 202 31.83 27.10 -12.80
N ARG A 203 30.58 27.52 -12.91
CA ARG A 203 30.14 28.53 -13.90
C ARG A 203 29.66 29.81 -13.23
N LEU A 204 29.94 30.96 -13.89
CA LEU A 204 29.40 32.25 -13.47
C LEU A 204 27.90 32.33 -13.81
N ARG A 205 27.10 32.76 -12.85
CA ARG A 205 25.68 33.07 -13.03
C ARG A 205 25.52 34.53 -13.44
N ALA A 206 25.85 34.84 -14.73
CA ALA A 206 25.93 36.22 -15.22
C ALA A 206 24.67 37.05 -14.96
N ALA A 207 23.46 36.48 -15.18
CA ALA A 207 22.22 37.18 -14.90
C ALA A 207 22.02 37.50 -13.41
N ALA A 208 22.44 36.62 -12.49
CA ALA A 208 22.41 36.85 -11.06
C ALA A 208 23.47 37.91 -10.64
N GLN A 209 24.65 37.82 -11.22
CA GLN A 209 25.73 38.81 -11.00
C GLN A 209 25.27 40.22 -11.36
N LEU A 210 24.77 40.41 -12.58
CA LEU A 210 24.30 41.72 -13.05
C LEU A 210 23.13 42.27 -12.20
N ARG A 211 22.23 41.40 -11.80
CA ARG A 211 21.05 41.83 -11.00
C ARG A 211 21.40 42.14 -9.56
N ARG A 212 22.23 41.33 -8.92
CA ARG A 212 22.56 41.49 -7.48
C ARG A 212 23.76 42.42 -7.23
N ARG A 213 24.66 42.52 -8.21
CA ARG A 213 25.93 43.24 -8.09
C ARG A 213 26.28 44.03 -9.34
N PRO A 214 25.43 44.99 -9.74
CA PRO A 214 25.67 45.79 -10.94
C PRO A 214 27.01 46.56 -10.80
N GLY A 215 27.88 46.36 -11.81
CA GLY A 215 29.18 47.06 -11.83
C GLY A 215 30.27 46.52 -10.89
N LEU A 216 29.98 45.49 -10.09
CA LEU A 216 30.98 44.89 -9.19
C LEU A 216 31.49 43.57 -9.78
N ALA A 217 32.82 43.43 -9.89
CA ALA A 217 33.44 42.19 -10.37
C ALA A 217 33.43 41.08 -9.32
N LEU A 218 33.53 41.41 -8.04
CA LEU A 218 33.60 40.48 -6.90
C LEU A 218 32.66 40.91 -5.77
N PRO A 219 32.16 39.95 -4.98
CA PRO A 219 32.24 38.50 -5.16
C PRO A 219 31.39 38.02 -6.31
N LEU A 220 31.72 36.80 -6.85
CA LEU A 220 31.06 36.17 -8.00
C LEU A 220 29.85 35.38 -7.56
N GLU A 221 28.74 35.50 -8.30
CA GLU A 221 27.60 34.61 -8.20
C GLU A 221 27.88 33.36 -9.05
N ILE A 222 28.15 32.23 -8.42
CA ILE A 222 28.58 30.98 -9.08
C ILE A 222 27.60 29.85 -8.92
N ALA A 223 27.66 28.87 -9.84
CA ALA A 223 27.00 27.58 -9.71
C ALA A 223 28.01 26.48 -10.02
N TYR A 224 28.02 25.46 -9.19
CA TYR A 224 28.89 24.30 -9.34
C TYR A 224 28.22 23.03 -8.81
N ASP A 225 28.70 21.89 -9.27
CA ASP A 225 28.26 20.60 -8.79
C ASP A 225 29.17 20.16 -7.63
N GLU A 226 28.58 19.97 -6.46
CA GLU A 226 29.24 19.48 -5.26
C GLU A 226 29.03 17.97 -5.12
N HIS A 227 30.12 17.22 -5.00
CA HIS A 227 30.03 15.79 -4.68
C HIS A 227 29.81 15.66 -3.17
N THR A 228 28.66 15.17 -2.77
CA THR A 228 28.22 15.15 -1.39
C THR A 228 27.41 13.90 -1.06
N THR A 229 27.39 13.55 0.23
CA THR A 229 26.45 12.55 0.78
C THR A 229 25.08 13.14 1.10
N ASP A 230 24.92 14.46 1.07
CA ASP A 230 23.63 15.13 1.31
C ASP A 230 22.75 15.08 0.05
N ILE A 231 22.37 13.87 -0.33
CA ILE A 231 21.54 13.55 -1.50
C ILE A 231 20.13 13.10 -1.05
N PRO A 232 19.12 13.19 -1.95
CA PRO A 232 17.73 12.83 -1.64
C PRO A 232 17.56 11.46 -0.98
N GLU A 233 18.31 10.46 -1.42
CA GLU A 233 18.27 9.10 -0.89
C GLU A 233 18.65 9.06 0.60
N ASN A 234 19.76 9.70 0.98
CA ASN A 234 20.21 9.74 2.38
C ASN A 234 19.27 10.60 3.23
N GLN A 235 18.77 11.72 2.69
CA GLN A 235 17.80 12.59 3.36
C GLN A 235 16.50 11.83 3.69
N LEU A 236 16.00 11.00 2.76
CA LEU A 236 14.82 10.16 3.00
C LEU A 236 15.06 9.14 4.11
N LEU A 237 16.22 8.45 4.12
CA LEU A 237 16.56 7.51 5.18
C LEU A 237 16.65 8.19 6.54
N LEU A 238 17.29 9.36 6.61
CA LEU A 238 17.40 10.14 7.84
C LEU A 238 16.03 10.59 8.35
N GLY A 239 15.20 11.13 7.45
CA GLY A 239 13.85 11.58 7.79
C GLY A 239 13.00 10.45 8.36
N ALA A 240 13.04 9.27 7.73
CA ALA A 240 12.31 8.09 8.18
C ALA A 240 12.84 7.56 9.54
N ALA A 241 14.17 7.49 9.73
CA ALA A 241 14.77 7.05 10.98
C ALA A 241 14.35 7.96 12.14
N ARG A 242 14.46 9.27 12.00
CA ARG A 242 14.05 10.26 13.01
C ARG A 242 12.55 10.19 13.31
N ARG A 243 11.72 9.97 12.28
CA ARG A 243 10.29 9.86 12.47
C ARG A 243 9.91 8.60 13.23
N LEU A 244 10.44 7.44 12.85
CA LEU A 244 10.20 6.18 13.56
C LEU A 244 10.69 6.25 15.01
N ALA A 245 11.81 6.90 15.28
CA ALA A 245 12.33 7.08 16.63
C ALA A 245 11.42 7.94 17.55
N ARG A 246 10.53 8.76 16.98
CA ARG A 246 9.54 9.57 17.72
C ARG A 246 8.25 8.83 18.02
N LEU A 247 8.02 7.68 17.38
CA LEU A 247 6.79 6.92 17.60
C LEU A 247 6.72 6.46 19.06
N PRO A 248 5.52 6.55 19.67
CA PRO A 248 5.31 6.08 21.03
C PRO A 248 5.50 4.56 21.12
N ASP A 249 5.92 4.08 22.29
CA ASP A 249 6.05 2.67 22.64
C ASP A 249 7.02 1.85 21.75
N MET A 250 7.96 2.51 21.07
CA MET A 250 8.99 1.83 20.26
C MET A 250 9.89 0.98 21.17
N PRO A 251 10.11 -0.31 20.86
CA PRO A 251 11.00 -1.18 21.61
C PRO A 251 12.41 -0.61 21.75
N PRO A 252 13.07 -0.70 22.93
CA PRO A 252 14.38 -0.09 23.16
C PRO A 252 15.45 -0.48 22.15
N ARG A 253 15.46 -1.75 21.72
CA ARG A 253 16.41 -2.26 20.69
C ARG A 253 16.23 -1.56 19.34
N LEU A 254 14.99 -1.36 18.89
CA LEU A 254 14.70 -0.65 17.64
C LEU A 254 15.05 0.82 17.75
N HIS A 255 14.76 1.42 18.91
CA HIS A 255 15.12 2.82 19.17
C HIS A 255 16.64 3.01 19.10
N THR A 256 17.43 2.06 19.62
CA THR A 256 18.90 2.08 19.51
C THR A 256 19.36 1.96 18.05
N GLY A 257 18.81 1.04 17.27
CA GLY A 257 19.12 0.88 15.84
C GLY A 257 18.79 2.15 15.03
N LEU A 258 17.64 2.76 15.28
CA LEU A 258 17.25 4.02 14.62
C LEU A 258 18.19 5.19 14.97
N ARG A 259 18.68 5.26 16.21
CA ARG A 259 19.70 6.25 16.60
C ARG A 259 21.06 5.99 15.96
N GLN A 260 21.44 4.73 15.80
CA GLN A 260 22.66 4.37 15.07
C GLN A 260 22.58 4.79 13.60
N LEU A 261 21.41 4.61 12.96
CA LEU A 261 21.18 5.11 11.60
C LEU A 261 21.25 6.64 11.52
N ASP A 262 20.70 7.37 12.50
CA ASP A 262 20.80 8.82 12.58
C ASP A 262 22.26 9.28 12.68
N ALA A 263 23.07 8.61 13.51
CA ALA A 263 24.50 8.90 13.65
C ALA A 263 25.30 8.54 12.38
N LEU A 264 24.98 7.43 11.69
CA LEU A 264 25.63 7.08 10.41
C LEU A 264 25.34 8.08 9.28
N LEU A 265 24.22 8.78 9.36
CA LEU A 265 23.77 9.80 8.39
C LEU A 265 24.15 11.22 8.86
N ASP A 266 25.17 11.35 9.70
CA ASP A 266 25.69 12.66 10.11
C ASP A 266 26.13 13.49 8.89
N GLY A 267 25.89 14.80 8.94
CA GLY A 267 26.13 15.70 7.81
C GLY A 267 25.06 15.71 6.71
N VAL A 268 24.04 14.84 6.81
CA VAL A 268 22.89 14.82 5.88
C VAL A 268 21.78 15.74 6.40
N THR A 269 21.19 16.53 5.52
CA THR A 269 20.08 17.44 5.86
C THR A 269 18.78 16.66 6.03
N ALA A 270 18.16 16.73 7.21
CA ALA A 270 16.85 16.12 7.41
C ALA A 270 15.76 16.86 6.64
N PRO A 271 14.80 16.17 6.00
CA PRO A 271 13.64 16.81 5.40
C PRO A 271 12.84 17.59 6.45
N SER A 272 12.38 18.78 6.10
CA SER A 272 11.48 19.55 6.97
C SER A 272 10.16 18.82 7.18
N PRO A 273 9.54 18.87 8.36
CA PRO A 273 8.20 18.34 8.59
C PRO A 273 7.20 18.93 7.60
N GLY A 274 6.41 18.06 6.93
CA GLY A 274 5.44 18.49 5.92
C GLY A 274 6.01 18.80 4.54
N ALA A 275 7.32 18.75 4.34
CA ALA A 275 7.90 18.89 3.01
C ALA A 275 7.51 17.71 2.10
N PRO A 276 7.32 17.95 0.80
CA PRO A 276 7.10 16.86 -0.15
C PRO A 276 8.24 15.83 -0.07
N VAL A 277 7.87 14.56 -0.13
CA VAL A 277 8.86 13.49 -0.16
C VAL A 277 9.72 13.66 -1.40
N ALA A 278 11.04 13.78 -1.22
CA ALA A 278 11.97 14.01 -2.32
C ALA A 278 11.86 12.89 -3.36
N ALA A 279 11.78 13.28 -4.64
CA ALA A 279 11.71 12.32 -5.74
C ALA A 279 13.07 11.63 -5.91
N TRP A 280 13.05 10.33 -6.07
CA TRP A 280 14.21 9.52 -6.43
C TRP A 280 13.80 8.45 -7.45
N THR A 281 14.73 7.93 -8.19
CA THR A 281 14.49 6.88 -9.19
C THR A 281 15.45 5.71 -8.99
N PRO A 282 14.99 4.46 -9.10
CA PRO A 282 15.86 3.30 -9.03
C PRO A 282 16.91 3.33 -10.16
N THR A 283 18.17 3.25 -9.78
CA THR A 283 19.33 3.17 -10.67
C THR A 283 20.25 2.02 -10.26
N ARG A 284 21.26 1.71 -11.07
CA ARG A 284 22.27 0.73 -10.66
C ARG A 284 23.05 1.19 -9.42
N LEU A 285 23.27 2.48 -9.27
CA LEU A 285 24.07 3.07 -8.18
C LEU A 285 23.33 2.98 -6.83
N ASN A 286 22.03 3.23 -6.82
CA ASN A 286 21.22 3.19 -5.59
C ASN A 286 20.44 1.88 -5.39
N ALA A 287 20.71 0.83 -6.18
CA ALA A 287 19.97 -0.44 -6.13
C ALA A 287 19.92 -1.04 -4.70
N ARG A 288 21.03 -0.96 -3.96
CA ARG A 288 21.11 -1.45 -2.57
C ARG A 288 20.23 -0.65 -1.59
N TYR A 289 19.92 0.62 -1.91
CA TYR A 289 19.09 1.52 -1.10
C TYR A 289 17.60 1.31 -1.33
N VAL A 290 17.22 0.78 -2.49
CA VAL A 290 15.81 0.69 -2.92
C VAL A 290 14.89 0.09 -1.86
N PRO A 291 15.19 -1.03 -1.18
CA PRO A 291 14.31 -1.57 -0.15
C PRO A 291 14.10 -0.61 1.03
N ALA A 292 15.17 0.04 1.48
CA ALA A 292 15.11 1.00 2.59
C ALA A 292 14.38 2.29 2.18
N LEU A 293 14.62 2.80 0.97
CA LEU A 293 13.96 3.99 0.44
C LEU A 293 12.45 3.80 0.30
N ARG A 294 12.00 2.61 -0.13
CA ARG A 294 10.57 2.29 -0.21
C ARG A 294 9.89 2.35 1.17
N LEU A 295 10.53 1.75 2.17
CA LEU A 295 10.02 1.81 3.54
C LEU A 295 10.08 3.25 4.08
N ALA A 296 11.13 4.01 3.76
CA ALA A 296 11.22 5.43 4.11
C ALA A 296 10.08 6.25 3.51
N GLU A 297 9.75 6.04 2.23
CA GLU A 297 8.60 6.71 1.59
C GLU A 297 7.28 6.39 2.29
N ILE A 298 7.03 5.12 2.65
CA ILE A 298 5.83 4.73 3.41
C ILE A 298 5.75 5.49 4.73
N VAL A 299 6.85 5.52 5.48
CA VAL A 299 6.95 6.21 6.77
C VAL A 299 6.72 7.71 6.61
N LEU A 300 7.29 8.33 5.59
CA LEU A 300 7.21 9.77 5.39
C LEU A 300 5.86 10.20 4.80
N ARG A 301 5.29 9.44 3.84
CA ARG A 301 3.98 9.72 3.24
C ARG A 301 2.81 9.44 4.19
N GLY A 302 2.88 8.36 4.96
CA GLY A 302 1.87 8.04 5.98
C GLY A 302 1.77 9.05 7.11
N ALA A 303 2.66 10.02 7.10
CA ALA A 303 2.80 11.09 8.06
C ALA A 303 2.22 12.43 7.63
N SER A 304 1.88 12.59 6.36
CA SER A 304 1.36 13.85 5.79
C SER A 304 -0.11 14.02 6.14
N PHE A 305 -0.41 14.39 7.38
CA PHE A 305 -1.59 15.20 7.65
C PHE A 305 -1.20 16.64 7.34
N GLU A 306 -1.52 17.09 6.15
CA GLU A 306 -1.27 18.45 5.71
C GLU A 306 -2.01 19.43 6.58
N TYR A 307 -1.28 20.46 7.00
CA TYR A 307 -1.79 21.66 7.63
C TYR A 307 -2.82 22.31 6.69
N THR A 308 -4.10 22.21 7.01
CA THR A 308 -5.13 23.05 6.43
C THR A 308 -5.62 23.95 7.55
N ASP A 309 -5.58 25.29 7.33
CA ASP A 309 -6.06 26.33 8.24
C ASP A 309 -5.16 26.74 9.45
N GLY A 310 -3.83 26.73 9.30
CA GLY A 310 -2.95 27.58 10.15
C GLY A 310 -2.85 27.27 11.64
N ARG A 311 -3.52 26.24 12.15
CA ARG A 311 -3.36 25.76 13.54
C ARG A 311 -2.59 24.45 13.57
N PRO A 312 -1.47 24.38 14.27
CA PRO A 312 -0.69 23.16 14.37
C PRO A 312 -1.44 22.14 15.25
N VAL A 313 -2.16 21.20 14.63
CA VAL A 313 -2.47 19.96 15.33
C VAL A 313 -1.17 19.16 15.35
N SER A 314 -0.51 19.10 16.51
CA SER A 314 0.70 18.29 16.66
C SER A 314 0.33 16.81 16.46
N VAL A 315 0.61 16.28 15.28
CA VAL A 315 0.34 14.90 14.92
C VAL A 315 1.66 14.13 14.94
N ASP A 316 1.97 13.57 16.11
CA ASP A 316 3.09 12.62 16.21
C ASP A 316 2.55 11.21 16.00
N GLY A 317 2.80 10.62 14.82
CA GLY A 317 2.32 9.28 14.57
C GLY A 317 2.54 8.82 13.13
N LEU A 318 2.12 7.60 12.86
CA LEU A 318 2.06 7.02 11.52
C LEU A 318 0.68 6.43 11.29
N LEU A 319 0.03 6.87 10.23
CA LEU A 319 -1.25 6.34 9.80
C LEU A 319 -1.17 5.92 8.33
N LEU A 320 -1.74 4.79 8.01
CA LEU A 320 -1.79 4.23 6.66
C LEU A 320 -3.25 4.15 6.23
N ASN A 321 -3.55 4.70 5.07
CA ASN A 321 -4.85 4.51 4.43
C ASN A 321 -4.85 3.17 3.71
N MET A 322 -5.67 2.22 4.19
CA MET A 322 -5.72 0.86 3.66
C MET A 322 -6.36 0.77 2.27
N GLU A 323 -7.26 1.69 1.92
CA GLU A 323 -7.78 1.78 0.55
C GLU A 323 -6.63 2.06 -0.42
N LYS A 324 -5.83 3.08 -0.12
CA LYS A 324 -4.68 3.44 -0.96
C LYS A 324 -3.62 2.35 -1.01
N VAL A 325 -3.36 1.67 0.11
CA VAL A 325 -2.44 0.53 0.15
C VAL A 325 -2.91 -0.60 -0.76
N PHE A 326 -4.20 -0.92 -0.73
CA PHE A 326 -4.78 -1.97 -1.56
C PHE A 326 -4.81 -1.60 -3.05
N GLU A 327 -5.22 -0.38 -3.39
CA GLU A 327 -5.21 0.16 -4.75
C GLU A 327 -3.80 0.10 -5.37
N ASP A 328 -2.79 0.64 -4.67
CA ASP A 328 -1.40 0.64 -5.12
C ASP A 328 -0.85 -0.78 -5.29
N PHE A 329 -1.16 -1.67 -4.35
CA PHE A 329 -0.79 -3.09 -4.41
C PHE A 329 -1.41 -3.79 -5.62
N LEU A 330 -2.74 -3.70 -5.76
CA LEU A 330 -3.45 -4.36 -6.86
C LEU A 330 -2.98 -3.85 -8.21
N ALA A 331 -2.89 -2.53 -8.38
CA ALA A 331 -2.45 -1.93 -9.63
C ALA A 331 -1.03 -2.36 -10.03
N SER A 332 -0.13 -2.50 -9.06
CA SER A 332 1.24 -2.99 -9.31
C SER A 332 1.30 -4.48 -9.60
N ALA A 333 0.71 -5.31 -8.74
CA ALA A 333 0.81 -6.76 -8.81
C ALA A 333 0.02 -7.33 -10.01
N LEU A 334 -1.25 -6.93 -10.15
CA LEU A 334 -2.10 -7.34 -11.27
C LEU A 334 -1.60 -6.76 -12.59
N GLY A 335 -1.13 -5.50 -12.60
CA GLY A 335 -0.53 -4.90 -13.79
C GLY A 335 0.65 -5.70 -14.32
N THR A 336 1.54 -6.15 -13.43
CA THR A 336 2.68 -7.01 -13.80
C THR A 336 2.22 -8.39 -14.30
N ALA A 337 1.18 -8.96 -13.70
CA ALA A 337 0.62 -10.23 -14.14
C ALA A 337 -0.05 -10.11 -15.52
N LEU A 338 -0.81 -9.04 -15.78
CA LEU A 338 -1.41 -8.76 -17.09
C LEU A 338 -0.35 -8.57 -18.19
N GLU A 339 0.76 -7.89 -17.91
CA GLU A 339 1.87 -7.78 -18.86
C GLU A 339 2.45 -9.15 -19.26
N ARG A 340 2.46 -10.13 -18.35
CA ARG A 340 2.91 -11.50 -18.63
C ARG A 340 1.89 -12.31 -19.45
N HIS A 341 0.60 -12.20 -19.15
CA HIS A 341 -0.43 -13.05 -19.74
C HIS A 341 -1.08 -12.47 -20.99
N ALA A 342 -1.25 -11.16 -21.05
CA ALA A 342 -1.88 -10.45 -22.17
C ALA A 342 -0.88 -9.71 -23.07
N GLY A 343 0.40 -9.63 -22.69
CA GLY A 343 1.36 -8.74 -23.32
C GLY A 343 1.03 -7.26 -23.06
N GLY A 344 1.56 -6.35 -23.89
CA GLY A 344 1.24 -4.92 -23.78
C GLY A 344 1.88 -4.23 -22.56
N ARG A 345 1.21 -3.18 -22.05
CA ARG A 345 1.72 -2.35 -20.97
C ARG A 345 0.64 -1.92 -19.99
N SER A 346 0.89 -2.12 -18.73
CA SER A 346 0.06 -1.67 -17.63
C SER A 346 0.45 -0.29 -17.15
N GLN A 347 -0.55 0.57 -16.90
CA GLN A 347 -0.40 1.91 -16.37
C GLN A 347 -1.18 2.02 -15.05
N PRO A 348 -0.51 1.92 -13.90
CA PRO A 348 -1.11 2.19 -12.60
C PRO A 348 -1.49 3.67 -12.46
N HIS A 349 -2.67 3.94 -11.91
CA HIS A 349 -3.18 5.27 -11.58
C HIS A 349 -3.01 6.33 -12.69
N PRO A 350 -3.50 6.08 -13.93
CA PRO A 350 -3.40 7.04 -15.00
C PRO A 350 -4.21 8.31 -14.67
N ARG A 351 -3.65 9.48 -14.94
CA ARG A 351 -4.29 10.78 -14.67
C ARG A 351 -4.53 11.60 -15.93
N THR A 352 -4.46 10.97 -17.09
CA THR A 352 -4.53 11.65 -18.39
C THR A 352 -5.91 11.58 -19.04
N HIS A 353 -6.89 10.99 -18.38
CA HIS A 353 -8.22 10.75 -18.94
C HIS A 353 -9.26 11.60 -18.23
N HIS A 354 -10.22 12.14 -19.02
CA HIS A 354 -11.31 12.95 -18.55
C HIS A 354 -12.63 12.42 -19.09
N LEU A 355 -13.71 12.65 -18.34
CA LEU A 355 -15.07 12.25 -18.71
C LEU A 355 -15.65 13.16 -19.80
N ASP A 356 -15.21 14.38 -19.85
CA ASP A 356 -15.76 15.46 -20.68
C ASP A 356 -14.69 16.16 -21.53
N ASP A 357 -15.12 16.80 -22.61
CA ASP A 357 -14.26 17.49 -23.56
C ASP A 357 -13.57 18.74 -22.96
N ARG A 358 -14.16 19.32 -21.89
CA ARG A 358 -13.60 20.48 -21.20
C ARG A 358 -12.53 20.12 -20.19
N GLN A 359 -12.33 18.81 -19.97
CA GLN A 359 -11.35 18.29 -19.01
C GLN A 359 -11.58 18.71 -17.55
N GLU A 360 -12.84 19.02 -17.20
CA GLU A 360 -13.21 19.44 -15.85
C GLU A 360 -13.35 18.23 -14.89
N HIS A 361 -13.70 17.04 -15.42
CA HIS A 361 -13.97 15.83 -14.65
C HIS A 361 -12.94 14.74 -14.98
N GLN A 362 -11.90 14.63 -14.14
CA GLN A 362 -10.85 13.65 -14.31
C GLN A 362 -11.33 12.23 -13.99
N LEU A 363 -11.01 11.28 -14.86
CA LEU A 363 -11.16 9.85 -14.61
C LEU A 363 -9.93 9.31 -13.89
N LEU A 364 -10.15 8.59 -12.79
CA LEU A 364 -9.08 8.07 -11.93
C LEU A 364 -9.21 6.55 -11.74
N PRO A 365 -9.07 5.75 -12.81
CA PRO A 365 -9.03 4.29 -12.64
C PRO A 365 -7.73 3.88 -11.97
N ASP A 366 -7.77 2.80 -11.17
CA ASP A 366 -6.57 2.32 -10.48
C ASP A 366 -5.58 1.66 -11.43
N LEU A 367 -6.07 0.97 -12.47
CA LEU A 367 -5.22 0.32 -13.45
C LEU A 367 -5.87 0.36 -14.84
N VAL A 368 -5.11 0.83 -15.83
CA VAL A 368 -5.43 0.66 -17.26
C VAL A 368 -4.33 -0.15 -17.93
N HIS A 369 -4.69 -1.29 -18.50
CA HIS A 369 -3.77 -2.09 -19.30
C HIS A 369 -4.00 -1.79 -20.77
N ARG A 370 -2.90 -1.52 -21.49
CA ARG A 370 -2.90 -1.11 -22.90
C ARG A 370 -2.29 -2.19 -23.77
N LEU A 371 -2.88 -2.41 -24.91
CA LEU A 371 -2.36 -3.34 -25.92
C LEU A 371 -2.03 -2.59 -27.21
N GLN A 372 -1.14 -3.17 -27.99
CA GLN A 372 -0.77 -2.63 -29.28
C GLN A 372 -1.91 -2.84 -30.29
N GLY A 373 -2.39 -1.75 -30.89
CA GLY A 373 -3.37 -1.77 -31.95
C GLY A 373 -2.74 -2.05 -33.32
N ALA A 374 -3.57 -2.15 -34.36
CA ALA A 374 -3.12 -2.33 -35.74
C ALA A 374 -2.33 -1.12 -36.27
N ASP A 375 -2.53 0.05 -35.69
CA ASP A 375 -1.82 1.30 -35.95
C ASP A 375 -0.44 1.39 -35.27
N GLY A 376 -0.06 0.35 -34.51
CA GLY A 376 1.18 0.34 -33.73
C GLY A 376 1.11 1.13 -32.41
N GLY A 377 0.01 1.84 -32.14
CA GLY A 377 -0.24 2.59 -30.92
C GLY A 377 -0.65 1.69 -29.75
N LEU A 378 -0.49 2.19 -28.53
CA LEU A 378 -0.96 1.52 -27.31
C LEU A 378 -2.34 2.06 -26.93
N HIS A 379 -3.37 1.22 -27.04
CA HIS A 379 -4.75 1.57 -26.73
C HIS A 379 -5.23 0.91 -25.45
N PRO A 380 -6.11 1.58 -24.65
CA PRO A 380 -6.77 0.95 -23.51
C PRO A 380 -7.47 -0.34 -23.92
N ALA A 381 -7.27 -1.39 -23.18
CA ALA A 381 -7.83 -2.72 -23.48
C ALA A 381 -8.48 -3.38 -22.30
N ILE A 382 -8.03 -3.09 -21.08
CA ILE A 382 -8.58 -3.58 -19.82
C ILE A 382 -8.56 -2.40 -18.84
N VAL A 383 -9.66 -2.20 -18.10
CA VAL A 383 -9.75 -1.27 -16.98
C VAL A 383 -10.10 -2.03 -15.72
N VAL A 384 -9.35 -1.74 -14.66
CA VAL A 384 -9.56 -2.34 -13.33
C VAL A 384 -9.62 -1.24 -12.28
N ASP A 385 -10.52 -1.43 -11.33
CA ASP A 385 -10.68 -0.52 -10.20
C ASP A 385 -10.74 -1.34 -8.90
N ALA A 386 -9.97 -0.95 -7.90
CA ALA A 386 -9.80 -1.65 -6.64
C ALA A 386 -10.75 -1.12 -5.56
N LYS A 387 -11.33 -1.98 -4.75
CA LYS A 387 -12.23 -1.58 -3.66
C LYS A 387 -11.88 -2.30 -2.36
N TYR A 388 -11.27 -1.58 -1.44
CA TYR A 388 -10.96 -2.09 -0.10
C TYR A 388 -12.18 -2.02 0.82
N GLN A 389 -13.24 -2.76 0.46
CA GLN A 389 -14.48 -2.81 1.23
C GLN A 389 -15.21 -4.12 1.01
N ASP A 390 -16.18 -4.41 1.89
CA ASP A 390 -17.07 -5.55 1.74
C ASP A 390 -18.14 -5.20 0.70
N GLY A 391 -18.03 -5.82 -0.47
CA GLY A 391 -19.01 -5.68 -1.54
C GLY A 391 -18.84 -4.45 -2.43
N THR A 392 -19.56 -4.48 -3.55
CA THR A 392 -19.59 -3.44 -4.57
C THR A 392 -20.88 -2.64 -4.46
N THR A 393 -20.76 -1.32 -4.33
CA THR A 393 -21.90 -0.40 -4.30
C THR A 393 -22.35 -0.03 -5.71
N SER A 394 -23.59 0.49 -5.86
CA SER A 394 -24.08 1.03 -7.14
C SER A 394 -23.17 2.13 -7.67
N SER A 395 -22.59 2.96 -6.78
CA SER A 395 -21.63 4.02 -7.15
C SER A 395 -20.40 3.45 -7.84
N ASN A 396 -19.86 2.32 -7.36
CA ASN A 396 -18.71 1.65 -7.97
C ASN A 396 -19.04 1.12 -9.38
N LEU A 397 -20.27 0.61 -9.58
CA LEU A 397 -20.74 0.16 -10.90
C LEU A 397 -20.88 1.32 -11.88
N TYR A 398 -21.44 2.45 -11.43
CA TYR A 398 -21.53 3.66 -12.27
C TYR A 398 -20.16 4.23 -12.63
N GLN A 399 -19.22 4.22 -11.70
CA GLN A 399 -17.85 4.65 -11.93
C GLN A 399 -17.18 3.75 -12.99
N MET A 400 -17.30 2.44 -12.85
CA MET A 400 -16.73 1.48 -13.81
C MET A 400 -17.39 1.60 -15.19
N LEU A 401 -18.71 1.81 -15.24
CA LEU A 401 -19.43 2.04 -16.50
C LEU A 401 -18.92 3.31 -17.22
N ALA A 402 -18.67 4.40 -16.48
CA ALA A 402 -18.07 5.62 -17.04
C ALA A 402 -16.70 5.35 -17.63
N TYR A 403 -15.83 4.60 -16.92
CA TYR A 403 -14.51 4.20 -17.44
C TYR A 403 -14.63 3.40 -18.74
N CYS A 404 -15.48 2.35 -18.75
CA CYS A 404 -15.69 1.53 -19.94
C CYS A 404 -16.17 2.37 -21.13
N THR A 405 -17.14 3.26 -20.90
CA THR A 405 -17.69 4.14 -21.95
C THR A 405 -16.62 5.04 -22.53
N CYS A 406 -15.84 5.73 -21.68
CA CYS A 406 -14.81 6.67 -22.14
C CYS A 406 -13.64 5.99 -22.84
N PHE A 407 -13.32 4.75 -22.45
CA PHE A 407 -12.24 3.98 -23.11
C PHE A 407 -12.72 3.14 -24.28
N GLY A 408 -14.02 3.10 -24.58
CA GLY A 408 -14.60 2.27 -25.62
C GLY A 408 -14.50 0.76 -25.34
N LEU A 409 -14.58 0.37 -24.04
CA LEU A 409 -14.44 -1.02 -23.62
C LEU A 409 -15.80 -1.68 -23.40
N SER A 410 -15.91 -2.92 -23.80
CA SER A 410 -17.12 -3.74 -23.58
C SER A 410 -17.13 -4.43 -22.21
N GLU A 411 -16.01 -4.37 -21.47
CA GLU A 411 -15.83 -5.04 -20.19
C GLU A 411 -15.08 -4.15 -19.19
N GLY A 412 -15.48 -4.27 -17.90
CA GLY A 412 -14.82 -3.59 -16.79
C GLY A 412 -14.72 -4.49 -15.57
N HIS A 413 -13.65 -4.36 -14.79
CA HIS A 413 -13.32 -5.26 -13.71
C HIS A 413 -13.18 -4.51 -12.39
N LEU A 414 -14.03 -4.86 -11.41
CA LEU A 414 -13.94 -4.41 -10.03
C LEU A 414 -13.31 -5.51 -9.19
N VAL A 415 -12.24 -5.19 -8.46
CA VAL A 415 -11.57 -6.14 -7.58
C VAL A 415 -11.71 -5.65 -6.14
N SER A 416 -12.36 -6.45 -5.29
CA SER A 416 -12.57 -6.12 -3.88
C SER A 416 -11.76 -7.03 -2.96
N ALA A 417 -11.38 -6.50 -1.78
CA ALA A 417 -10.68 -7.27 -0.75
C ALA A 417 -11.61 -8.28 -0.03
N ALA A 418 -12.93 -8.11 -0.15
CA ALA A 418 -13.95 -8.99 0.37
C ALA A 418 -15.25 -8.84 -0.43
N GLY A 419 -16.19 -9.77 -0.27
CA GLY A 419 -17.50 -9.73 -0.94
C GLY A 419 -17.81 -10.99 -1.71
N MET A 420 -18.64 -10.85 -2.75
CA MET A 420 -19.06 -11.97 -3.62
C MET A 420 -18.60 -11.74 -5.06
N GLU A 421 -18.05 -12.77 -5.65
CA GLU A 421 -17.73 -12.80 -7.08
C GLU A 421 -19.01 -12.93 -7.92
N ASN A 422 -18.97 -12.46 -9.16
CA ASN A 422 -20.01 -12.72 -10.15
C ASN A 422 -19.39 -13.26 -11.44
N GLU A 423 -19.38 -14.55 -11.60
CA GLU A 423 -18.75 -15.22 -12.74
C GLU A 423 -19.34 -14.78 -14.10
N GLY A 424 -20.64 -14.49 -14.17
CA GLY A 424 -21.31 -14.09 -15.40
C GLY A 424 -21.20 -12.61 -15.78
N GLY A 425 -20.69 -11.77 -14.88
CA GLY A 425 -20.70 -10.30 -15.02
C GLY A 425 -22.11 -9.71 -14.96
N ILE A 426 -22.18 -8.39 -14.68
CA ILE A 426 -23.42 -7.61 -14.75
C ILE A 426 -23.51 -7.03 -16.15
N ARG A 427 -24.50 -7.43 -16.92
CA ARG A 427 -24.73 -6.91 -18.28
C ARG A 427 -25.50 -5.59 -18.21
N VAL A 428 -24.88 -4.52 -18.65
CA VAL A 428 -25.48 -3.18 -18.74
C VAL A 428 -25.76 -2.88 -20.21
N PRO A 429 -27.04 -2.77 -20.64
CA PRO A 429 -27.35 -2.40 -22.02
C PRO A 429 -26.96 -0.94 -22.26
N VAL A 430 -26.29 -0.69 -23.38
CA VAL A 430 -25.90 0.65 -23.85
C VAL A 430 -26.23 0.79 -25.33
N PRO A 431 -26.34 2.01 -25.85
CA PRO A 431 -26.53 2.22 -27.29
C PRO A 431 -25.42 1.51 -28.09
N GLY A 432 -25.80 0.65 -29.03
CA GLY A 432 -24.86 -0.10 -29.85
C GLY A 432 -24.36 -1.42 -29.25
N GLY A 433 -24.81 -1.83 -28.04
CA GLY A 433 -24.39 -3.10 -27.47
C GLY A 433 -24.66 -3.29 -25.98
N ALA A 434 -23.70 -3.82 -25.27
CA ALA A 434 -23.75 -3.97 -23.83
C ALA A 434 -22.32 -3.93 -23.25
N ILE A 435 -22.20 -3.38 -22.05
CA ILE A 435 -20.98 -3.44 -21.24
C ILE A 435 -21.18 -4.49 -20.15
N ARG A 436 -20.18 -5.32 -19.91
CA ARG A 436 -20.18 -6.32 -18.83
C ARG A 436 -19.26 -5.84 -17.71
N LEU A 437 -19.77 -5.81 -16.48
CA LEU A 437 -19.04 -5.42 -15.28
C LEU A 437 -18.82 -6.67 -14.41
N TYR A 438 -17.56 -7.07 -14.29
CA TYR A 438 -17.15 -8.22 -13.50
C TYR A 438 -16.74 -7.78 -12.10
N ARG A 439 -17.07 -8.62 -11.12
CA ARG A 439 -16.64 -8.45 -9.73
C ARG A 439 -15.76 -9.62 -9.35
N HIS A 440 -14.58 -9.34 -8.89
CA HIS A 440 -13.60 -10.32 -8.42
C HIS A 440 -13.30 -10.07 -6.95
N VAL A 441 -12.94 -11.13 -6.23
CA VAL A 441 -12.54 -11.06 -4.82
C VAL A 441 -11.11 -11.54 -4.68
N LEU A 442 -10.30 -10.74 -4.00
CA LEU A 442 -8.93 -11.07 -3.65
C LEU A 442 -8.80 -11.14 -2.13
N ASP A 443 -8.81 -12.36 -1.59
CA ASP A 443 -8.68 -12.59 -0.16
C ASP A 443 -7.26 -12.26 0.32
N LEU A 444 -7.13 -11.17 1.07
CA LEU A 444 -5.86 -10.70 1.62
C LEU A 444 -5.39 -11.51 2.83
N SER A 445 -6.17 -12.46 3.34
CA SER A 445 -5.78 -13.36 4.43
C SER A 445 -4.90 -14.52 3.95
N LEU A 446 -4.85 -14.78 2.65
CA LEU A 446 -4.07 -15.86 2.05
C LEU A 446 -2.56 -15.72 2.32
N PRO A 447 -1.81 -16.82 2.47
CA PRO A 447 -0.35 -16.82 2.48
C PRO A 447 0.24 -16.22 1.19
N TYR A 448 1.47 -15.69 1.24
CA TYR A 448 2.12 -15.06 0.09
C TYR A 448 2.08 -15.85 -1.21
N PRO A 449 2.48 -17.14 -1.23
CA PRO A 449 2.49 -17.90 -2.47
C PRO A 449 1.08 -18.05 -3.07
N GLU A 450 0.09 -18.24 -2.20
CA GLU A 450 -1.32 -18.40 -2.60
C GLU A 450 -1.91 -17.07 -3.09
N LEU A 451 -1.62 -15.95 -2.41
CA LEU A 451 -2.05 -14.63 -2.85
C LEU A 451 -1.43 -14.26 -4.21
N ALA A 452 -0.15 -14.58 -4.41
CA ALA A 452 0.52 -14.35 -5.69
C ALA A 452 -0.07 -15.22 -6.81
N ALA A 453 -0.37 -16.50 -6.52
CA ALA A 453 -1.03 -17.40 -7.46
C ALA A 453 -2.44 -16.90 -7.81
N ARG A 454 -3.22 -16.44 -6.82
CA ARG A 454 -4.56 -15.89 -7.06
C ARG A 454 -4.56 -14.65 -7.93
N ILE A 455 -3.56 -13.76 -7.79
CA ILE A 455 -3.39 -12.61 -8.67
C ILE A 455 -3.05 -13.05 -10.10
N ASP A 456 -2.23 -14.08 -10.25
CA ASP A 456 -1.86 -14.63 -11.55
C ASP A 456 -3.06 -15.27 -12.25
N GLU A 457 -3.87 -16.06 -11.53
CA GLU A 457 -5.14 -16.61 -11.99
C GLU A 457 -6.13 -15.52 -12.42
N LEU A 458 -6.26 -14.48 -11.58
CA LEU A 458 -7.11 -13.32 -11.87
C LEU A 458 -6.69 -12.64 -13.18
N ALA A 459 -5.37 -12.45 -13.38
CA ALA A 459 -4.85 -11.88 -14.60
C ALA A 459 -5.15 -12.75 -15.83
N GLN A 460 -5.06 -14.08 -15.71
CA GLN A 460 -5.42 -15.02 -16.78
C GLN A 460 -6.90 -14.92 -17.12
N VAL A 461 -7.79 -14.92 -16.11
CA VAL A 461 -9.24 -14.79 -16.30
C VAL A 461 -9.58 -13.48 -17.02
N ILE A 462 -9.01 -12.35 -16.57
CA ILE A 462 -9.24 -11.04 -17.18
C ILE A 462 -8.69 -10.98 -18.62
N ALA A 463 -7.53 -11.57 -18.88
CA ALA A 463 -6.94 -11.61 -20.21
C ALA A 463 -7.76 -12.50 -21.17
N ALA A 464 -8.31 -13.64 -20.70
CA ALA A 464 -9.10 -14.59 -21.48
C ALA A 464 -10.51 -14.07 -21.83
N ALA A 465 -11.18 -13.36 -20.92
CA ALA A 465 -12.52 -12.81 -21.11
C ALA A 465 -12.58 -11.94 -22.37
N ARG A 466 -11.54 -11.20 -22.65
CA ARG A 466 -11.39 -10.35 -23.83
C ARG A 466 -11.35 -11.09 -25.15
N THR A 467 -10.86 -12.33 -25.20
CA THR A 467 -10.69 -13.11 -26.43
C THR A 467 -12.03 -13.58 -27.00
N THR A 468 -13.09 -13.54 -26.21
CA THR A 468 -14.42 -14.04 -26.55
C THR A 468 -15.35 -12.99 -27.17
N VAL A 469 -14.96 -11.69 -27.22
CA VAL A 469 -15.79 -10.64 -27.82
C VAL A 469 -15.40 -10.44 -29.28
N PRO A 470 -16.32 -10.66 -30.27
CA PRO A 470 -16.04 -10.38 -31.67
C PRO A 470 -15.73 -8.88 -31.85
N ARG A 471 -14.63 -8.57 -32.53
CA ARG A 471 -14.32 -7.20 -32.96
C ARG A 471 -15.58 -6.64 -33.67
N ALA A 472 -16.14 -5.57 -33.14
CA ALA A 472 -17.14 -4.80 -33.88
C ALA A 472 -16.55 -4.44 -35.25
N ARG A 473 -17.19 -4.91 -36.33
CA ARG A 473 -16.82 -4.57 -37.69
C ARG A 473 -16.88 -3.07 -37.82
N GLY A 474 -15.76 -2.47 -38.27
CA GLY A 474 -15.71 -1.06 -38.60
C GLY A 474 -16.93 -0.69 -39.45
N GLY A 475 -17.62 0.38 -39.04
CA GLY A 475 -18.70 0.95 -39.82
C GLY A 475 -18.20 1.37 -41.20
N PRO A 476 -19.07 1.34 -42.23
CA PRO A 476 -18.67 1.78 -43.56
C PRO A 476 -18.41 3.27 -43.55
N GLY A 477 -17.30 3.66 -44.17
CA GLY A 477 -16.97 5.05 -44.37
C GLY A 477 -18.06 5.77 -45.17
N ALA A 478 -18.32 6.99 -44.80
CA ALA A 478 -18.88 8.05 -45.62
C ALA A 478 -18.08 9.35 -45.33
#